data_415ba3f551299599518d3b0ea11c3668
#
_entry.id   415ba3f551299599518d3b0ea11c3668
#
_cell.length_a   1.000
_cell.length_b   1.000
_cell.length_c   1.000
_cell.angle_alpha   90.00
_cell.angle_beta   90.00
_cell.angle_gamma   90.00
#
_symmetry.space_group_name_H-M   'P 1'
#
loop_
_entity.id
_entity.type
_entity.pdbx_description
1 polymer ?
#
loop_
_entity_poly.entity_id
_entity_poly.type
_entity_poly.pdbx_seq_one_letter_code
_entity_poly.pdbx_strand_id
1 'polypeptide(L)'
;MESLFTGRIGLVIHLAALLSSAGEQHPDLAWRINADATWNLMRQAMSHAEAHGHTVRFVYPSSIAVHGRNASQSHPLLEDEAIAPRTLYGVTKRAMEQAGTWLSEECGRMLGQETGAAFDFRTIRYPGLLSAETLPTGGTSDYAPEMVHAAVRGEKASCFVPPHAQLPFMTMPEAAEATLALASAPRSCLQQNVYAVGGFAPTVAELENALRDRFPNFEVDYDPHPFRSEIVDSWPADVDDSAAQRDWGFQRGLDLGSALDDYLIPGIRNAHSQSKYECEETPRTL
;
A
#
# COMPACT_ATOMS: atom_id res chain seq x y z
N MET A 1 -15.73 -7.17 24.50
CA MET A 1 -15.55 -7.26 23.05
C MET A 1 -15.83 -8.71 22.68
N GLU A 2 -16.84 -8.95 21.86
CA GLU A 2 -17.03 -10.27 21.27
C GLU A 2 -15.78 -10.61 20.46
N SER A 3 -15.31 -11.87 20.56
CA SER A 3 -14.11 -12.32 19.86
C SER A 3 -14.37 -12.28 18.35
N LEU A 4 -13.48 -11.63 17.59
CA LEU A 4 -13.51 -11.69 16.12
C LEU A 4 -13.20 -13.12 15.62
N PHE A 5 -12.57 -13.95 16.47
CA PHE A 5 -12.13 -15.30 16.13
C PHE A 5 -13.19 -16.30 16.58
N THR A 6 -14.20 -16.51 15.71
CA THR A 6 -15.24 -17.52 15.90
C THR A 6 -15.05 -18.65 14.88
N GLY A 7 -15.09 -19.91 15.32
CA GLY A 7 -14.81 -21.07 14.47
C GLY A 7 -13.31 -21.21 14.13
N ARG A 8 -12.99 -21.99 13.08
CA ARG A 8 -11.60 -22.25 12.67
C ARG A 8 -11.14 -21.23 11.63
N ILE A 9 -10.31 -20.30 12.03
CA ILE A 9 -9.75 -19.26 11.16
C ILE A 9 -8.32 -19.64 10.78
N GLY A 10 -8.04 -19.81 9.49
CA GLY A 10 -6.72 -20.16 8.96
C GLY A 10 -5.99 -18.99 8.26
N LEU A 11 -6.70 -17.89 7.98
CA LEU A 11 -6.15 -16.70 7.30
C LEU A 11 -6.78 -15.43 7.84
N VAL A 12 -5.95 -14.44 8.13
CA VAL A 12 -6.32 -13.07 8.44
C VAL A 12 -5.60 -12.14 7.47
N ILE A 13 -6.33 -11.30 6.76
CA ILE A 13 -5.78 -10.20 5.94
C ILE A 13 -6.21 -8.90 6.62
N HIS A 14 -5.27 -8.18 7.24
CA HIS A 14 -5.56 -7.02 8.05
C HIS A 14 -5.35 -5.72 7.28
N LEU A 15 -6.39 -5.22 6.62
CA LEU A 15 -6.32 -4.03 5.75
C LEU A 15 -6.58 -2.70 6.47
N ALA A 16 -7.12 -2.74 7.70
CA ALA A 16 -7.50 -1.51 8.40
C ALA A 16 -6.29 -0.68 8.84
N ALA A 17 -6.26 0.57 8.42
CA ALA A 17 -5.24 1.54 8.83
C ALA A 17 -5.73 2.97 8.65
N LEU A 18 -5.19 3.90 9.43
CA LEU A 18 -5.28 5.32 9.18
C LEU A 18 -4.09 5.73 8.30
N LEU A 19 -4.37 6.39 7.16
CA LEU A 19 -3.36 6.76 6.16
C LEU A 19 -2.50 7.96 6.60
N SER A 20 -1.45 8.27 5.81
CA SER A 20 -0.42 9.24 6.17
C SER A 20 -0.95 10.61 6.58
N SER A 21 -1.74 11.27 5.73
CA SER A 21 -2.24 12.63 6.03
C SER A 21 -3.13 12.69 7.27
N ALA A 22 -4.09 11.76 7.40
CA ALA A 22 -4.96 11.66 8.57
C ALA A 22 -4.17 11.25 9.82
N GLY A 23 -3.12 10.43 9.65
CA GLY A 23 -2.23 10.02 10.72
C GLY A 23 -1.42 11.18 11.31
N GLU A 24 -0.90 12.07 10.47
CA GLU A 24 -0.19 13.27 10.92
C GLU A 24 -1.14 14.28 11.62
N GLN A 25 -2.38 14.37 11.19
CA GLN A 25 -3.39 15.23 11.84
C GLN A 25 -3.88 14.68 13.18
N HIS A 26 -3.92 13.35 13.33
CA HIS A 26 -4.46 12.66 14.50
C HIS A 26 -3.49 11.58 15.01
N PRO A 27 -2.29 11.94 15.52
CA PRO A 27 -1.21 11.00 15.81
C PRO A 27 -1.58 9.93 16.86
N ASP A 28 -2.29 10.31 17.92
CA ASP A 28 -2.74 9.35 18.95
C ASP A 28 -3.75 8.34 18.39
N LEU A 29 -4.64 8.77 17.50
CA LEU A 29 -5.60 7.89 16.85
C LEU A 29 -4.87 6.96 15.85
N ALA A 30 -3.92 7.49 15.10
CA ALA A 30 -3.11 6.71 14.18
C ALA A 30 -2.34 5.62 14.91
N TRP A 31 -1.70 5.93 16.04
CA TRP A 31 -1.00 4.94 16.85
C TRP A 31 -1.96 3.85 17.34
N ARG A 32 -3.09 4.23 17.93
CA ARG A 32 -4.08 3.27 18.44
C ARG A 32 -4.63 2.35 17.35
N ILE A 33 -4.88 2.86 16.14
CA ILE A 33 -5.43 2.04 15.03
C ILE A 33 -4.31 1.23 14.39
N ASN A 34 -3.20 1.87 14.00
CA ASN A 34 -2.18 1.22 13.18
C ASN A 34 -1.24 0.32 13.99
N ALA A 35 -1.00 0.65 15.26
CA ALA A 35 -0.09 -0.12 16.12
C ALA A 35 -0.85 -0.96 17.16
N ASP A 36 -1.57 -0.34 18.09
CA ASP A 36 -2.17 -1.09 19.21
C ASP A 36 -3.23 -2.08 18.76
N ALA A 37 -4.13 -1.68 17.84
CA ALA A 37 -5.16 -2.58 17.32
C ALA A 37 -4.55 -3.71 16.48
N THR A 38 -3.55 -3.42 15.64
CA THR A 38 -2.83 -4.43 14.85
C THR A 38 -2.09 -5.42 15.74
N TRP A 39 -1.36 -4.94 16.75
CA TRP A 39 -0.71 -5.79 17.75
C TRP A 39 -1.70 -6.72 18.45
N ASN A 40 -2.82 -6.14 18.93
CA ASN A 40 -3.85 -6.92 19.61
C ASN A 40 -4.46 -7.98 18.69
N LEU A 41 -4.68 -7.67 17.40
CA LEU A 41 -5.22 -8.61 16.42
C LEU A 41 -4.23 -9.75 16.14
N MET A 42 -2.93 -9.45 15.97
CA MET A 42 -1.87 -10.46 15.83
C MET A 42 -1.81 -11.40 17.03
N ARG A 43 -1.87 -10.86 18.26
CA ARG A 43 -1.88 -11.63 19.49
C ARG A 43 -3.12 -12.53 19.60
N GLN A 44 -4.29 -12.03 19.23
CA GLN A 44 -5.52 -12.84 19.20
C GLN A 44 -5.44 -13.96 18.16
N ALA A 45 -4.90 -13.67 16.95
CA ALA A 45 -4.69 -14.67 15.92
C ALA A 45 -3.75 -15.78 16.38
N MET A 46 -2.64 -15.44 17.02
CA MET A 46 -1.68 -16.39 17.61
C MET A 46 -2.34 -17.24 18.68
N SER A 47 -3.02 -16.64 19.67
CA SER A 47 -3.70 -17.38 20.74
C SER A 47 -4.80 -18.29 20.21
N HIS A 48 -5.52 -17.85 19.16
CA HIS A 48 -6.52 -18.68 18.50
C HIS A 48 -5.88 -19.90 17.83
N ALA A 49 -4.77 -19.72 17.14
CA ALA A 49 -4.01 -20.77 16.48
C ALA A 49 -3.54 -21.84 17.49
N GLU A 50 -2.94 -21.38 18.61
CA GLU A 50 -2.49 -22.24 19.72
C GLU A 50 -3.65 -23.03 20.34
N ALA A 51 -4.76 -22.37 20.65
CA ALA A 51 -5.93 -23.00 21.27
C ALA A 51 -6.58 -24.08 20.38
N HIS A 52 -6.46 -23.97 19.06
CA HIS A 52 -7.10 -24.90 18.11
C HIS A 52 -6.09 -25.85 17.42
N GLY A 53 -4.81 -25.78 17.75
CA GLY A 53 -3.76 -26.65 17.23
C GLY A 53 -3.58 -26.57 15.71
N HIS A 54 -3.65 -25.37 15.14
CA HIS A 54 -3.41 -25.14 13.72
C HIS A 54 -2.65 -23.84 13.48
N THR A 55 -2.16 -23.62 12.26
CA THR A 55 -1.49 -22.37 11.89
C THR A 55 -2.50 -21.35 11.39
N VAL A 56 -2.38 -20.09 11.88
CA VAL A 56 -3.04 -18.93 11.30
C VAL A 56 -2.02 -18.13 10.49
N ARG A 57 -2.30 -17.95 9.20
CA ARG A 57 -1.56 -16.99 8.36
C ARG A 57 -2.09 -15.59 8.62
N PHE A 58 -1.19 -14.67 8.85
CA PHE A 58 -1.52 -13.27 9.07
C PHE A 58 -0.83 -12.40 8.02
N VAL A 59 -1.59 -11.88 7.07
CA VAL A 59 -1.08 -11.00 6.01
C VAL A 59 -1.30 -9.55 6.39
N TYR A 60 -0.21 -8.79 6.45
CA TYR A 60 -0.20 -7.39 6.83
C TYR A 60 0.31 -6.51 5.69
N PRO A 61 -0.50 -5.59 5.16
CA PRO A 61 -0.05 -4.60 4.20
C PRO A 61 0.84 -3.55 4.86
N SER A 62 2.12 -3.55 4.50
CA SER A 62 3.06 -2.49 4.81
C SER A 62 3.16 -1.52 3.62
N SER A 63 4.18 -0.69 3.55
CA SER A 63 4.31 0.38 2.58
C SER A 63 5.77 0.77 2.35
N ILE A 64 6.09 1.30 1.18
CA ILE A 64 7.37 2.00 0.92
C ILE A 64 7.62 3.17 1.88
N ALA A 65 6.59 3.66 2.58
CA ALA A 65 6.71 4.71 3.61
C ALA A 65 7.58 4.32 4.82
N VAL A 66 7.97 3.05 4.95
CA VAL A 66 8.97 2.58 5.94
C VAL A 66 10.39 3.03 5.58
N HIS A 67 10.64 3.29 4.31
CA HIS A 67 11.87 3.90 3.83
C HIS A 67 11.86 5.41 4.07
N GLY A 68 13.00 6.06 3.96
CA GLY A 68 13.06 7.48 4.21
C GLY A 68 14.45 8.05 3.92
N ARG A 69 15.01 8.80 4.86
CA ARG A 69 16.29 9.50 4.68
C ARG A 69 17.33 8.58 4.06
N ASN A 70 17.98 9.07 3.00
CA ASN A 70 18.99 8.36 2.23
C ASN A 70 18.46 7.23 1.33
N ALA A 71 17.15 7.14 1.08
CA ALA A 71 16.65 6.27 0.03
C ALA A 71 17.31 6.66 -1.30
N SER A 72 17.87 5.67 -2.00
CA SER A 72 18.54 5.91 -3.25
C SER A 72 17.55 6.18 -4.37
N GLN A 73 17.83 7.21 -5.16
CA GLN A 73 17.10 7.47 -6.41
C GLN A 73 17.82 6.86 -7.63
N SER A 74 18.99 6.21 -7.41
CA SER A 74 19.86 5.74 -8.49
C SER A 74 19.72 4.25 -8.82
N HIS A 75 19.10 3.47 -7.95
CA HIS A 75 18.82 2.03 -8.14
C HIS A 75 17.57 1.61 -7.37
N PRO A 76 16.89 0.50 -7.77
CA PRO A 76 15.82 -0.09 -6.97
C PRO A 76 16.28 -0.44 -5.56
N LEU A 77 15.47 -0.10 -4.55
CA LEU A 77 15.84 -0.20 -3.13
C LEU A 77 15.51 -1.59 -2.57
N LEU A 78 16.47 -2.21 -1.89
CA LEU A 78 16.28 -3.49 -1.18
C LEU A 78 15.46 -3.30 0.11
N GLU A 79 14.87 -4.40 0.62
CA GLU A 79 13.98 -4.35 1.80
C GLU A 79 14.64 -3.82 3.07
N ASP A 80 15.93 -4.01 3.26
CA ASP A 80 16.68 -3.59 4.47
C ASP A 80 17.44 -2.26 4.31
N GLU A 81 17.40 -1.66 3.12
CA GLU A 81 18.04 -0.38 2.87
C GLU A 81 17.18 0.79 3.29
N ALA A 82 17.83 1.87 3.75
CA ALA A 82 17.25 3.17 4.05
C ALA A 82 15.96 3.13 4.92
N ILE A 83 15.90 2.20 5.88
CA ILE A 83 14.79 2.11 6.84
C ILE A 83 14.86 3.27 7.82
N ALA A 84 14.20 4.37 7.47
CA ALA A 84 14.16 5.61 8.27
C ALA A 84 12.86 6.38 8.00
N PRO A 85 11.69 5.86 8.41
CA PRO A 85 10.39 6.47 8.08
C PRO A 85 10.31 7.93 8.53
N ARG A 86 9.73 8.77 7.69
CA ARG A 86 9.56 10.21 7.94
C ARG A 86 8.12 10.60 8.32
N THR A 87 7.19 9.66 8.27
CA THR A 87 5.80 9.85 8.65
C THR A 87 5.43 8.92 9.78
N LEU A 88 4.47 9.29 10.62
CA LEU A 88 3.95 8.41 11.67
C LEU A 88 3.35 7.14 11.08
N TYR A 89 2.73 7.25 9.91
CA TYR A 89 2.26 6.09 9.14
C TYR A 89 3.39 5.09 8.86
N GLY A 90 4.50 5.55 8.30
CA GLY A 90 5.68 4.72 8.07
C GLY A 90 6.27 4.14 9.34
N VAL A 91 6.33 4.92 10.43
CA VAL A 91 6.78 4.46 11.76
C VAL A 91 5.89 3.31 12.25
N THR A 92 4.56 3.47 12.20
CA THR A 92 3.64 2.41 12.67
C THR A 92 3.70 1.17 11.77
N LYS A 93 3.84 1.34 10.45
CA LYS A 93 4.02 0.20 9.53
C LYS A 93 5.30 -0.58 9.86
N ARG A 94 6.44 0.11 10.02
CA ARG A 94 7.71 -0.53 10.39
C ARG A 94 7.65 -1.22 11.73
N ALA A 95 7.05 -0.59 12.75
CA ALA A 95 6.88 -1.20 14.07
C ALA A 95 6.11 -2.52 14.00
N MET A 96 5.05 -2.58 13.19
CA MET A 96 4.22 -3.80 13.05
C MET A 96 4.90 -4.87 12.20
N GLU A 97 5.72 -4.53 11.20
CA GLU A 97 6.60 -5.48 10.52
C GLU A 97 7.50 -6.22 11.52
N GLN A 98 8.17 -5.46 12.40
CA GLN A 98 9.07 -6.03 13.40
C GLN A 98 8.33 -6.86 14.46
N ALA A 99 7.18 -6.35 14.93
CA ALA A 99 6.36 -7.05 15.91
C ALA A 99 5.80 -8.37 15.36
N GLY A 100 5.31 -8.38 14.13
CA GLY A 100 4.79 -9.57 13.47
C GLY A 100 5.88 -10.61 13.18
N THR A 101 7.04 -10.18 12.70
CA THR A 101 8.21 -11.04 12.51
C THR A 101 8.65 -11.66 13.84
N TRP A 102 8.75 -10.85 14.91
CA TRP A 102 9.10 -11.35 16.23
C TRP A 102 8.10 -12.37 16.76
N LEU A 103 6.79 -12.14 16.60
CA LEU A 103 5.76 -13.11 17.00
C LEU A 103 5.88 -14.43 16.23
N SER A 104 6.23 -14.37 14.95
CA SER A 104 6.34 -15.56 14.08
C SER A 104 7.62 -16.36 14.31
N GLU A 105 8.72 -15.72 14.70
CA GLU A 105 10.05 -16.36 14.70
C GLU A 105 10.66 -16.49 16.08
N GLU A 106 10.45 -15.55 16.99
CA GLU A 106 11.19 -15.44 18.24
C GLU A 106 10.33 -15.57 19.50
N CYS A 107 8.99 -15.38 19.37
CA CYS A 107 8.10 -15.41 20.52
C CYS A 107 8.13 -16.77 21.23
N GLY A 108 8.43 -16.75 22.54
CA GLY A 108 8.56 -17.96 23.35
C GLY A 108 9.95 -18.61 23.33
N ARG A 109 10.83 -18.25 22.39
CA ARG A 109 12.17 -18.86 22.24
C ARG A 109 13.04 -18.70 23.50
N MET A 110 13.03 -17.53 24.11
CA MET A 110 13.76 -17.31 25.38
C MET A 110 13.20 -18.13 26.55
N LEU A 111 11.97 -18.64 26.45
CA LEU A 111 11.32 -19.49 27.43
C LEU A 111 11.49 -20.98 27.13
N GLY A 112 12.27 -21.34 26.10
CA GLY A 112 12.48 -22.73 25.68
C GLY A 112 11.24 -23.34 25.01
N GLN A 113 10.30 -22.54 24.56
CA GLN A 113 9.11 -23.01 23.84
C GLN A 113 9.44 -23.14 22.33
N GLU A 114 8.79 -24.12 21.68
CA GLU A 114 8.84 -24.18 20.21
C GLU A 114 8.15 -22.95 19.63
N THR A 115 8.87 -22.23 18.73
CA THR A 115 8.39 -20.99 18.13
C THR A 115 7.76 -21.24 16.76
N GLY A 116 6.87 -20.34 16.36
CA GLY A 116 6.50 -20.14 14.96
C GLY A 116 5.48 -21.14 14.35
N ALA A 117 5.20 -22.27 14.98
CA ALA A 117 4.33 -23.28 14.38
C ALA A 117 2.87 -22.81 14.21
N ALA A 118 2.38 -21.91 15.08
CA ALA A 118 0.98 -21.50 15.10
C ALA A 118 0.69 -20.17 14.41
N PHE A 119 1.69 -19.28 14.25
CA PHE A 119 1.51 -17.95 13.70
C PHE A 119 2.48 -17.70 12.53
N ASP A 120 1.92 -17.61 11.32
CA ASP A 120 2.67 -17.41 10.08
C ASP A 120 2.44 -15.96 9.61
N PHE A 121 3.36 -15.05 9.98
CA PHE A 121 3.31 -13.64 9.61
C PHE A 121 3.92 -13.42 8.24
N ARG A 122 3.19 -12.65 7.40
CA ARG A 122 3.62 -12.26 6.06
C ARG A 122 3.25 -10.81 5.81
N THR A 123 4.13 -10.04 5.19
CA THR A 123 3.84 -8.64 4.87
C THR A 123 4.41 -8.24 3.52
N ILE A 124 3.67 -7.35 2.83
CA ILE A 124 4.08 -6.72 1.59
C ILE A 124 4.26 -5.22 1.84
N ARG A 125 5.38 -4.67 1.42
CA ARG A 125 5.57 -3.22 1.28
C ARG A 125 5.08 -2.80 -0.09
N TYR A 126 3.89 -2.23 -0.11
CA TYR A 126 3.28 -1.74 -1.33
C TYR A 126 3.89 -0.41 -1.76
N PRO A 127 4.02 -0.18 -3.08
CA PRO A 127 4.24 1.14 -3.67
C PRO A 127 2.99 2.01 -3.55
N GLY A 128 2.93 3.14 -4.24
CA GLY A 128 1.71 3.91 -4.41
C GLY A 128 0.64 3.06 -5.10
N LEU A 129 -0.57 2.98 -4.51
CA LEU A 129 -1.67 2.20 -5.09
C LEU A 129 -2.63 3.11 -5.83
N LEU A 130 -2.91 2.76 -7.10
CA LEU A 130 -3.83 3.49 -7.97
C LEU A 130 -5.17 2.75 -8.09
N SER A 131 -6.24 3.42 -7.71
CA SER A 131 -7.61 2.89 -7.82
C SER A 131 -8.41 3.68 -8.85
N ALA A 132 -9.14 2.97 -9.70
CA ALA A 132 -10.12 3.55 -10.59
C ALA A 132 -11.49 3.77 -9.91
N GLU A 133 -11.72 3.17 -8.75
CA GLU A 133 -13.02 3.14 -8.07
C GLU A 133 -13.11 4.12 -6.91
N THR A 134 -11.96 4.50 -6.33
CA THR A 134 -11.91 5.39 -5.14
C THR A 134 -11.27 6.72 -5.48
N LEU A 135 -11.83 7.80 -4.93
CA LEU A 135 -11.25 9.13 -5.08
C LEU A 135 -10.00 9.27 -4.19
N PRO A 136 -9.00 10.06 -4.63
CA PRO A 136 -7.87 10.46 -3.79
C PRO A 136 -8.35 11.15 -2.52
N THR A 137 -7.71 10.87 -1.39
CA THR A 137 -8.09 11.39 -0.06
C THR A 137 -7.07 12.34 0.56
N GLY A 138 -6.11 12.82 -0.23
CA GLY A 138 -5.05 13.73 0.20
C GLY A 138 -3.80 13.01 0.74
N GLY A 139 -3.56 11.77 0.36
CA GLY A 139 -2.34 11.01 0.67
C GLY A 139 -1.09 11.62 0.05
N THR A 140 0.08 11.21 0.54
CA THR A 140 1.37 11.74 0.07
C THR A 140 1.64 11.40 -1.41
N SER A 141 1.16 10.25 -1.90
CA SER A 141 1.28 9.81 -3.30
C SER A 141 0.09 10.19 -4.18
N ASP A 142 -0.90 10.91 -3.64
CA ASP A 142 -2.17 11.15 -4.33
C ASP A 142 -2.06 12.13 -5.52
N TYR A 143 -0.90 12.78 -5.73
CA TYR A 143 -0.68 13.58 -6.94
C TYR A 143 -0.96 12.78 -8.22
N ALA A 144 -0.58 11.49 -8.26
CA ALA A 144 -0.76 10.67 -9.44
C ALA A 144 -2.25 10.36 -9.73
N PRO A 145 -3.05 9.79 -8.80
CA PRO A 145 -4.48 9.59 -9.05
C PRO A 145 -5.23 10.92 -9.23
N GLU A 146 -4.86 12.02 -8.56
CA GLU A 146 -5.46 13.34 -8.76
C GLU A 146 -5.29 13.82 -10.20
N MET A 147 -4.10 13.66 -10.78
CA MET A 147 -3.81 14.01 -12.19
C MET A 147 -4.64 13.16 -13.16
N VAL A 148 -4.75 11.84 -12.93
CA VAL A 148 -5.54 10.95 -13.79
C VAL A 148 -7.03 11.31 -13.74
N HIS A 149 -7.58 11.54 -12.54
CA HIS A 149 -8.97 11.97 -12.38
C HIS A 149 -9.26 13.31 -13.04
N ALA A 150 -8.36 14.30 -12.90
CA ALA A 150 -8.51 15.60 -13.55
C ALA A 150 -8.50 15.46 -15.09
N ALA A 151 -7.56 14.69 -15.64
CA ALA A 151 -7.47 14.45 -17.07
C ALA A 151 -8.76 13.80 -17.63
N VAL A 152 -9.29 12.79 -16.94
CA VAL A 152 -10.53 12.11 -17.36
C VAL A 152 -11.74 13.04 -17.31
N ARG A 153 -11.78 13.98 -16.35
CA ARG A 153 -12.86 14.97 -16.24
C ARG A 153 -12.70 16.15 -17.21
N GLY A 154 -11.58 16.25 -17.92
CA GLY A 154 -11.25 17.42 -18.75
C GLY A 154 -10.94 18.67 -17.92
N GLU A 155 -10.47 18.48 -16.70
CA GLU A 155 -10.08 19.54 -15.76
C GLU A 155 -8.56 19.71 -15.76
N LYS A 156 -8.10 20.91 -15.36
CA LYS A 156 -6.70 21.16 -15.08
C LYS A 156 -6.31 20.54 -13.74
N ALA A 157 -5.14 19.89 -13.69
CA ALA A 157 -4.61 19.37 -12.43
C ALA A 157 -3.73 20.40 -11.71
N SER A 158 -3.72 20.36 -10.38
CA SER A 158 -2.71 21.00 -9.53
C SER A 158 -1.83 19.92 -8.93
N CYS A 159 -0.54 19.93 -9.26
CA CYS A 159 0.41 18.94 -8.77
C CYS A 159 1.27 19.53 -7.66
N PHE A 160 1.20 18.94 -6.47
CA PHE A 160 1.92 19.41 -5.28
C PHE A 160 3.35 18.88 -5.14
N VAL A 161 3.86 18.19 -6.17
CA VAL A 161 5.26 17.75 -6.26
C VAL A 161 5.88 18.23 -7.56
N PRO A 162 7.22 18.36 -7.64
CA PRO A 162 7.89 18.83 -8.86
C PRO A 162 7.85 17.78 -9.98
N PRO A 163 8.04 18.19 -11.26
CA PRO A 163 7.98 17.29 -12.42
C PRO A 163 8.95 16.10 -12.38
N HIS A 164 10.08 16.25 -11.70
CA HIS A 164 11.11 15.21 -11.59
C HIS A 164 10.87 14.23 -10.45
N ALA A 165 9.90 14.49 -9.57
CA ALA A 165 9.56 13.54 -8.49
C ALA A 165 9.14 12.20 -9.08
N GLN A 166 9.60 11.11 -8.48
CA GLN A 166 9.39 9.75 -8.97
C GLN A 166 9.02 8.85 -7.82
N LEU A 167 7.97 8.03 -8.00
CA LEU A 167 7.57 6.97 -7.09
C LEU A 167 7.16 5.72 -7.88
N PRO A 168 7.34 4.53 -7.31
CA PRO A 168 6.74 3.34 -7.87
C PRO A 168 5.23 3.32 -7.57
N PHE A 169 4.46 2.81 -8.54
CA PHE A 169 3.02 2.63 -8.47
C PHE A 169 2.61 1.23 -8.93
N MET A 170 1.43 0.81 -8.47
CA MET A 170 0.77 -0.42 -8.92
C MET A 170 -0.75 -0.19 -8.87
N THR A 171 -1.50 -0.91 -9.67
CA THR A 171 -2.97 -0.83 -9.62
C THR A 171 -3.54 -1.63 -8.45
N MET A 172 -4.74 -1.27 -7.99
CA MET A 172 -5.43 -2.00 -6.91
C MET A 172 -5.68 -3.49 -7.23
N PRO A 173 -6.08 -3.89 -8.46
CA PRO A 173 -6.19 -5.31 -8.81
C PRO A 173 -4.87 -6.07 -8.65
N GLU A 174 -3.75 -5.53 -9.14
CA GLU A 174 -2.43 -6.15 -8.99
C GLU A 174 -2.04 -6.30 -7.50
N ALA A 175 -2.33 -5.28 -6.68
CA ALA A 175 -2.08 -5.34 -5.24
C ALA A 175 -2.91 -6.43 -4.54
N ALA A 176 -4.17 -6.61 -4.96
CA ALA A 176 -5.02 -7.68 -4.46
C ALA A 176 -4.49 -9.07 -4.87
N GLU A 177 -4.09 -9.24 -6.13
CA GLU A 177 -3.49 -10.48 -6.63
C GLU A 177 -2.19 -10.81 -5.89
N ALA A 178 -1.30 -9.82 -5.68
CA ALA A 178 -0.07 -9.98 -4.91
C ALA A 178 -0.36 -10.40 -3.46
N THR A 179 -1.39 -9.80 -2.83
CA THR A 179 -1.83 -10.18 -1.48
C THR A 179 -2.24 -11.65 -1.41
N LEU A 180 -3.08 -12.08 -2.36
CA LEU A 180 -3.59 -13.45 -2.42
C LEU A 180 -2.49 -14.46 -2.78
N ALA A 181 -1.57 -14.10 -3.66
CA ALA A 181 -0.42 -14.90 -4.03
C ALA A 181 0.49 -15.14 -2.82
N LEU A 182 0.90 -14.09 -2.10
CA LEU A 182 1.68 -14.24 -0.88
C LEU A 182 0.91 -15.02 0.20
N ALA A 183 -0.39 -14.75 0.39
CA ALA A 183 -1.22 -15.48 1.34
C ALA A 183 -1.27 -16.98 1.03
N SER A 184 -1.25 -17.38 -0.25
CA SER A 184 -1.36 -18.77 -0.70
C SER A 184 -0.03 -19.50 -0.79
N ALA A 185 1.10 -18.79 -0.83
CA ALA A 185 2.43 -19.36 -0.98
C ALA A 185 2.74 -20.35 0.17
N PRO A 186 3.36 -21.53 -0.13
CA PRO A 186 3.81 -22.44 0.91
C PRO A 186 4.85 -21.75 1.82
N ARG A 187 4.73 -21.89 3.16
CA ARG A 187 5.70 -21.29 4.09
C ARG A 187 7.15 -21.73 3.80
N SER A 188 7.32 -22.95 3.34
CA SER A 188 8.63 -23.50 3.00
C SER A 188 9.34 -22.81 1.83
N CYS A 189 8.61 -22.06 1.00
CA CYS A 189 9.18 -21.26 -0.09
C CYS A 189 9.63 -19.88 0.38
N LEU A 190 9.07 -19.38 1.48
CA LEU A 190 9.31 -18.03 1.97
C LEU A 190 10.59 -17.98 2.82
N GLN A 191 11.57 -17.18 2.37
CA GLN A 191 12.85 -17.00 3.08
C GLN A 191 12.81 -15.84 4.08
N GLN A 192 11.78 -14.98 3.99
CA GLN A 192 11.59 -13.82 4.84
C GLN A 192 10.10 -13.58 5.10
N ASN A 193 9.78 -12.64 6.01
CA ASN A 193 8.40 -12.26 6.32
C ASN A 193 8.00 -10.95 5.63
N VAL A 194 8.96 -10.15 5.20
CA VAL A 194 8.77 -8.81 4.63
C VAL A 194 9.22 -8.82 3.18
N TYR A 195 8.34 -8.51 2.26
CA TYR A 195 8.62 -8.44 0.83
C TYR A 195 8.28 -7.05 0.29
N ALA A 196 9.16 -6.48 -0.52
CA ALA A 196 8.84 -5.33 -1.35
C ALA A 196 8.24 -5.81 -2.68
N VAL A 197 7.29 -5.06 -3.21
CA VAL A 197 6.74 -5.27 -4.55
C VAL A 197 6.76 -3.96 -5.32
N GLY A 198 7.19 -4.00 -6.56
CA GLY A 198 7.20 -2.88 -7.49
C GLY A 198 6.06 -2.96 -8.51
N GLY A 199 6.00 -1.94 -9.32
CA GLY A 199 5.14 -1.86 -10.49
C GLY A 199 5.81 -0.96 -11.53
N PHE A 200 5.11 0.02 -12.08
CA PHE A 200 5.70 1.07 -12.91
C PHE A 200 6.12 2.27 -12.05
N ALA A 201 7.20 2.94 -12.42
CA ALA A 201 7.78 4.02 -11.62
C ALA A 201 8.04 5.28 -12.47
N PRO A 202 6.99 6.00 -12.90
CA PRO A 202 7.15 7.19 -13.70
C PRO A 202 7.58 8.39 -12.84
N THR A 203 8.31 9.29 -13.45
CA THR A 203 8.34 10.67 -12.99
C THR A 203 6.97 11.32 -13.20
N VAL A 204 6.70 12.42 -12.49
CA VAL A 204 5.47 13.20 -12.71
C VAL A 204 5.39 13.71 -14.15
N ALA A 205 6.52 14.13 -14.73
CA ALA A 205 6.58 14.58 -16.11
C ALA A 205 6.24 13.45 -17.12
N GLU A 206 6.67 12.22 -16.87
CA GLU A 206 6.30 11.07 -17.69
C GLU A 206 4.82 10.74 -17.58
N LEU A 207 4.24 10.81 -16.37
CA LEU A 207 2.79 10.66 -16.15
C LEU A 207 2.01 11.76 -16.89
N GLU A 208 2.44 13.02 -16.79
CA GLU A 208 1.83 14.15 -17.50
C GLU A 208 1.85 13.92 -19.01
N ASN A 209 2.98 13.51 -19.58
CA ASN A 209 3.10 13.23 -21.00
C ASN A 209 2.19 12.08 -21.42
N ALA A 210 2.16 10.99 -20.67
CA ALA A 210 1.27 9.85 -20.94
C ALA A 210 -0.22 10.25 -20.89
N LEU A 211 -0.60 11.18 -20.00
CA LEU A 211 -1.96 11.73 -19.95
C LEU A 211 -2.24 12.69 -21.12
N ARG A 212 -1.29 13.52 -21.54
CA ARG A 212 -1.44 14.41 -22.69
C ARG A 212 -1.59 13.66 -24.02
N ASP A 213 -0.92 12.52 -24.17
CA ASP A 213 -1.09 11.67 -25.35
C ASP A 213 -2.55 11.19 -25.51
N ARG A 214 -3.28 11.04 -24.41
CA ARG A 214 -4.68 10.59 -24.36
C ARG A 214 -5.68 11.74 -24.26
N PHE A 215 -5.26 12.85 -23.69
CA PHE A 215 -6.04 14.07 -23.45
C PHE A 215 -5.24 15.29 -23.89
N PRO A 216 -5.21 15.63 -25.19
CA PRO A 216 -4.32 16.67 -25.73
C PRO A 216 -4.46 18.06 -25.10
N ASN A 217 -5.61 18.36 -24.48
CA ASN A 217 -5.86 19.63 -23.79
C ASN A 217 -5.61 19.58 -22.27
N PHE A 218 -5.04 18.46 -21.76
CA PHE A 218 -4.75 18.33 -20.35
C PHE A 218 -3.58 19.25 -19.93
N GLU A 219 -3.82 20.01 -18.87
CA GLU A 219 -2.84 20.94 -18.32
C GLU A 219 -2.57 20.62 -16.84
N VAL A 220 -1.33 20.82 -16.43
CA VAL A 220 -0.89 20.68 -15.05
C VAL A 220 -0.26 21.98 -14.55
N ASP A 221 -0.76 22.49 -13.42
CA ASP A 221 -0.09 23.53 -12.65
C ASP A 221 0.77 22.88 -11.57
N TYR A 222 2.04 23.24 -11.53
CA TYR A 222 2.95 22.79 -10.50
C TYR A 222 2.99 23.79 -9.35
N ASP A 223 2.49 23.39 -8.19
CA ASP A 223 2.55 24.13 -6.93
C ASP A 223 3.16 23.22 -5.83
N PRO A 224 4.48 22.98 -5.86
CA PRO A 224 5.12 22.03 -4.95
C PRO A 224 4.95 22.44 -3.49
N HIS A 225 4.27 21.58 -2.73
CA HIS A 225 4.13 21.76 -1.29
C HIS A 225 5.43 21.33 -0.59
N PRO A 226 6.15 22.22 0.11
CA PRO A 226 7.51 21.95 0.59
C PRO A 226 7.65 20.63 1.37
N PHE A 227 6.77 20.42 2.35
CA PHE A 227 6.84 19.22 3.20
C PHE A 227 6.39 17.94 2.50
N ARG A 228 5.36 17.99 1.64
CA ARG A 228 4.89 16.80 0.90
C ARG A 228 5.92 16.37 -0.14
N SER A 229 6.52 17.32 -0.86
CA SER A 229 7.61 17.06 -1.81
C SER A 229 8.81 16.42 -1.10
N GLU A 230 9.21 16.95 0.05
CA GLU A 230 10.31 16.40 0.85
C GLU A 230 10.06 14.96 1.33
N ILE A 231 8.81 14.60 1.62
CA ILE A 231 8.45 13.22 1.96
C ILE A 231 8.55 12.34 0.72
N VAL A 232 7.98 12.75 -0.42
CA VAL A 232 8.06 12.02 -1.69
C VAL A 232 9.52 11.80 -2.10
N ASP A 233 10.35 12.85 -2.04
CA ASP A 233 11.78 12.79 -2.36
C ASP A 233 12.58 11.88 -1.40
N SER A 234 12.04 11.58 -0.22
CA SER A 234 12.67 10.68 0.75
C SER A 234 12.32 9.22 0.54
N TRP A 235 11.33 8.91 -0.29
CA TRP A 235 10.92 7.55 -0.61
C TRP A 235 11.69 7.02 -1.83
N PRO A 236 11.76 5.68 -2.01
CA PRO A 236 12.46 5.10 -3.15
C PRO A 236 11.79 5.46 -4.48
N ALA A 237 12.59 5.75 -5.50
CA ALA A 237 12.10 5.92 -6.87
C ALA A 237 11.60 4.59 -7.47
N ASP A 238 12.19 3.48 -7.06
CA ASP A 238 11.76 2.11 -7.35
C ASP A 238 12.23 1.16 -6.25
N VAL A 239 11.70 -0.05 -6.21
CA VAL A 239 12.06 -1.09 -5.24
C VAL A 239 12.55 -2.34 -5.94
N ASP A 240 13.47 -3.08 -5.29
CA ASP A 240 13.89 -4.41 -5.72
C ASP A 240 12.86 -5.44 -5.22
N ASP A 241 12.22 -6.13 -6.14
CA ASP A 241 11.22 -7.17 -5.85
C ASP A 241 11.72 -8.59 -6.14
N SER A 242 13.03 -8.76 -6.31
CA SER A 242 13.65 -10.04 -6.64
C SER A 242 13.40 -11.13 -5.61
N ALA A 243 13.29 -10.77 -4.31
CA ALA A 243 12.94 -11.70 -3.26
C ALA A 243 11.47 -12.19 -3.42
N ALA A 244 10.56 -11.31 -3.74
CA ALA A 244 9.16 -11.66 -4.01
C ALA A 244 9.03 -12.56 -5.24
N GLN A 245 9.77 -12.26 -6.32
CA GLN A 245 9.80 -13.08 -7.53
C GLN A 245 10.32 -14.48 -7.24
N ARG A 246 11.43 -14.60 -6.51
CA ARG A 246 12.08 -15.88 -6.18
C ARG A 246 11.22 -16.75 -5.26
N ASP A 247 10.65 -16.17 -4.21
CA ASP A 247 10.07 -16.95 -3.11
C ASP A 247 8.60 -17.30 -3.35
N TRP A 248 7.85 -16.47 -4.04
CA TRP A 248 6.42 -16.71 -4.27
C TRP A 248 5.91 -16.32 -5.67
N GLY A 249 6.83 -16.07 -6.61
CA GLY A 249 6.51 -15.94 -8.03
C GLY A 249 5.87 -14.60 -8.39
N PHE A 250 6.08 -13.54 -7.61
CA PHE A 250 5.60 -12.20 -7.95
C PHE A 250 6.12 -11.79 -9.33
N GLN A 251 5.29 -11.10 -10.08
CA GLN A 251 5.67 -10.46 -11.34
C GLN A 251 5.02 -9.09 -11.41
N ARG A 252 5.77 -8.09 -11.84
CA ARG A 252 5.21 -6.79 -12.20
C ARG A 252 4.26 -7.00 -13.38
N GLY A 253 3.07 -6.47 -13.27
CA GLY A 253 2.02 -6.66 -14.27
C GLY A 253 2.04 -5.56 -15.32
N LEU A 254 1.25 -4.50 -15.08
CA LEU A 254 1.03 -3.43 -16.04
C LEU A 254 2.19 -2.43 -16.05
N ASP A 255 2.49 -1.89 -17.23
CA ASP A 255 3.25 -0.64 -17.37
C ASP A 255 2.31 0.57 -17.21
N LEU A 256 2.87 1.79 -17.21
CA LEU A 256 2.08 3.02 -17.10
C LEU A 256 1.02 3.13 -18.21
N GLY A 257 1.37 2.79 -19.45
CA GLY A 257 0.47 2.87 -20.58
C GLY A 257 -0.74 1.96 -20.41
N SER A 258 -0.48 0.68 -20.18
CA SER A 258 -1.51 -0.34 -19.93
C SER A 258 -2.34 -0.05 -18.69
N ALA A 259 -1.72 0.43 -17.60
CA ALA A 259 -2.45 0.82 -16.38
C ALA A 259 -3.45 1.96 -16.64
N LEU A 260 -3.06 2.94 -17.49
CA LEU A 260 -3.95 4.02 -17.89
C LEU A 260 -5.07 3.53 -18.82
N ASP A 261 -4.73 2.74 -19.85
CA ASP A 261 -5.66 2.38 -20.94
C ASP A 261 -6.63 1.26 -20.55
N ASP A 262 -6.15 0.25 -19.81
CA ASP A 262 -6.91 -0.95 -19.53
C ASP A 262 -7.67 -0.88 -18.20
N TYR A 263 -7.22 -0.03 -17.24
CA TYR A 263 -7.81 0.01 -15.90
C TYR A 263 -8.25 1.40 -15.45
N LEU A 264 -7.34 2.38 -15.37
CA LEU A 264 -7.62 3.65 -14.69
C LEU A 264 -8.63 4.50 -15.47
N ILE A 265 -8.36 4.81 -16.74
CA ILE A 265 -9.22 5.68 -17.54
C ILE A 265 -10.63 5.06 -17.76
N PRO A 266 -10.77 3.78 -18.14
CA PRO A 266 -12.09 3.17 -18.28
C PRO A 266 -12.86 3.11 -16.96
N GLY A 267 -12.21 2.72 -15.86
CA GLY A 267 -12.86 2.58 -14.56
C GLY A 267 -13.32 3.93 -13.99
N ILE A 268 -12.48 4.97 -14.07
CA ILE A 268 -12.83 6.32 -13.64
C ILE A 268 -14.01 6.89 -14.48
N ARG A 269 -14.02 6.68 -15.81
CA ARG A 269 -15.14 7.09 -16.66
C ARG A 269 -16.45 6.41 -16.25
N ASN A 270 -16.40 5.11 -15.96
CA ASN A 270 -17.57 4.35 -15.53
C ASN A 270 -18.10 4.85 -14.17
N ALA A 271 -17.22 5.09 -13.20
CA ALA A 271 -17.60 5.63 -11.89
C ALA A 271 -18.26 7.01 -11.99
N HIS A 272 -17.73 7.90 -12.84
CA HIS A 272 -18.33 9.21 -13.08
C HIS A 272 -19.70 9.13 -13.78
N SER A 273 -19.90 8.17 -14.67
CA SER A 273 -21.18 7.97 -15.33
C SER A 273 -22.26 7.51 -14.34
N GLN A 274 -21.94 6.56 -13.47
CA GLN A 274 -22.86 6.04 -12.45
C GLN A 274 -23.28 7.12 -11.44
N SER A 275 -22.34 7.94 -10.97
CA SER A 275 -22.62 9.04 -10.02
C SER A 275 -23.58 10.10 -10.62
N LYS A 276 -23.58 10.33 -11.93
CA LYS A 276 -24.52 11.23 -12.58
C LYS A 276 -25.94 10.67 -12.60
N TYR A 277 -26.12 9.37 -12.84
CA TYR A 277 -27.43 8.71 -12.84
C TYR A 277 -28.06 8.68 -11.43
N GLU A 278 -27.30 8.44 -10.37
CA GLU A 278 -27.80 8.45 -8.99
C GLU A 278 -28.26 9.86 -8.54
N CYS A 279 -27.65 10.93 -9.03
CA CYS A 279 -28.09 12.31 -8.75
C CYS A 279 -29.39 12.71 -9.50
N GLU A 280 -29.70 12.09 -10.64
CA GLU A 280 -30.91 12.39 -11.42
C GLU A 280 -32.13 11.61 -10.92
N GLU A 281 -31.95 10.47 -10.25
CA GLU A 281 -33.04 9.63 -9.74
C GLU A 281 -33.55 10.00 -8.34
N THR A 282 -32.95 10.97 -7.66
CA THR A 282 -33.48 11.43 -6.36
C THR A 282 -34.54 12.51 -6.59
N PRO A 283 -35.86 12.22 -6.48
CA PRO A 283 -36.89 13.25 -6.63
C PRO A 283 -36.71 14.26 -5.50
N ARG A 284 -36.61 15.53 -5.84
CA ARG A 284 -36.78 16.63 -4.87
C ARG A 284 -38.21 16.53 -4.31
N THR A 285 -38.39 15.81 -3.23
CA THR A 285 -39.61 15.91 -2.42
C THR A 285 -39.61 17.27 -1.76
N LEU A 286 -40.58 18.08 -2.17
CA LEU A 286 -40.96 19.37 -1.58
C LEU A 286 -41.49 19.18 -0.14
#